data_78d22fd5e97964a0c0857e26451ec7f3
#
_entry.id   78d22fd5e97964a0c0857e26451ec7f3
#
_cell.length_a   1.000
_cell.length_b   1.000
_cell.length_c   1.000
_cell.angle_alpha   90.00
_cell.angle_beta   90.00
_cell.angle_gamma   90.00
#
_symmetry.space_group_name_H-M   'P 1'
#
loop_
_entity.id
_entity.type
_entity.pdbx_description
1 polymer ?
#
loop_
_entity_poly.entity_id
_entity_poly.type
_entity_poly.pdbx_seq_one_letter_code
_entity_poly.pdbx_strand_id
1 'polypeptide(L)'
;VHRHPHVFKKGNLKTPDEVANQWEEIKIKEKGKVGRKSVLDGIPSHLPGLLRSQKLQKKAANHGFDWDKISSVFDKLDEEIAEFKEAVLSRKEEDMAEELGDILFVLVNIAKFNKIDAEEALRNTNNKFITRFQHIEVEVTKRGKTLKETPLEELEQYWQDAKGNKSPS
;
A
#
# COMPACT_ATOMS: atom_id res chain seq x y z
N VAL A 1 28.48 2.18 -20.47
CA VAL A 1 28.12 1.25 -21.57
C VAL A 1 27.55 -0.04 -21.02
N HIS A 2 28.08 -0.54 -19.88
CA HIS A 2 27.67 -1.84 -19.29
C HIS A 2 26.28 -1.82 -18.61
N ARG A 3 25.81 -0.66 -18.12
CA ARG A 3 24.55 -0.49 -17.40
C ARG A 3 23.33 -0.12 -18.26
N HIS A 4 23.52 0.15 -19.55
CA HIS A 4 22.43 0.49 -20.46
C HIS A 4 22.56 -0.31 -21.76
N PRO A 5 22.43 -1.65 -21.72
CA PRO A 5 22.63 -2.51 -22.89
C PRO A 5 21.56 -2.27 -23.97
N HIS A 6 20.36 -1.79 -23.56
CA HIS A 6 19.27 -1.42 -24.49
C HIS A 6 19.58 -0.18 -25.34
N VAL A 7 20.52 0.66 -24.93
CA VAL A 7 20.95 1.85 -25.68
C VAL A 7 22.06 1.51 -26.70
N PHE A 8 22.89 0.51 -26.38
CA PHE A 8 24.12 0.21 -27.14
C PHE A 8 24.11 -1.16 -27.82
N LYS A 9 23.19 -2.06 -27.45
CA LYS A 9 22.98 -3.34 -28.13
C LYS A 9 21.50 -3.42 -28.49
N LYS A 10 21.17 -3.84 -29.72
CA LYS A 10 19.79 -4.12 -30.16
C LYS A 10 19.20 -5.26 -29.32
N GLY A 11 18.67 -4.92 -28.16
CA GLY A 11 17.84 -5.80 -27.35
C GLY A 11 16.37 -5.53 -27.67
N ASN A 12 15.59 -6.58 -27.89
CA ASN A 12 14.15 -6.49 -28.23
C ASN A 12 13.27 -6.21 -26.98
N LEU A 13 13.68 -5.28 -26.10
CA LEU A 13 12.86 -4.89 -24.95
C LEU A 13 11.82 -3.86 -25.41
N LYS A 14 10.55 -4.22 -25.26
CA LYS A 14 9.42 -3.45 -25.79
C LYS A 14 8.68 -2.61 -24.74
N THR A 15 8.91 -2.88 -23.43
CA THR A 15 8.19 -2.20 -22.36
C THR A 15 9.13 -1.63 -21.30
N PRO A 16 8.74 -0.53 -20.62
CA PRO A 16 9.52 0.04 -19.50
C PRO A 16 9.77 -0.97 -18.37
N ASP A 17 8.85 -1.89 -18.14
CA ASP A 17 8.97 -2.93 -17.12
C ASP A 17 10.03 -3.99 -17.48
N GLU A 18 10.13 -4.36 -18.75
CA GLU A 18 11.19 -5.26 -19.25
C GLU A 18 12.58 -4.62 -19.10
N VAL A 19 12.67 -3.32 -19.37
CA VAL A 19 13.92 -2.56 -19.19
C VAL A 19 14.29 -2.48 -17.71
N ALA A 20 13.32 -2.21 -16.83
CA ALA A 20 13.54 -2.16 -15.38
C ALA A 20 13.98 -3.51 -14.83
N ASN A 21 13.35 -4.61 -15.24
CA ASN A 21 13.70 -5.96 -14.83
C ASN A 21 15.10 -6.35 -15.31
N GLN A 22 15.46 -6.06 -16.57
CA GLN A 22 16.79 -6.31 -17.10
C GLN A 22 17.86 -5.48 -16.37
N TRP A 23 17.52 -4.23 -16.00
CA TRP A 23 18.43 -3.36 -15.25
C TRP A 23 18.68 -3.90 -13.83
N GLU A 24 17.65 -4.45 -13.21
CA GLU A 24 17.74 -5.10 -11.89
C GLU A 24 18.54 -6.40 -11.95
N GLU A 25 18.37 -7.21 -13.00
CA GLU A 25 19.20 -8.41 -13.24
C GLU A 25 20.68 -8.07 -13.45
N ILE A 26 20.99 -7.03 -14.23
CA ILE A 26 22.36 -6.57 -14.45
C ILE A 26 22.97 -6.06 -13.15
N LYS A 27 22.20 -5.30 -12.35
CA LYS A 27 22.64 -4.80 -11.04
C LYS A 27 22.89 -5.93 -10.05
N ILE A 28 22.12 -7.02 -10.13
CA ILE A 28 22.31 -8.24 -9.33
C ILE A 28 23.60 -8.96 -9.75
N LYS A 29 23.89 -9.03 -11.06
CA LYS A 29 25.11 -9.66 -11.60
C LYS A 29 26.37 -8.84 -11.31
N GLU A 30 26.30 -7.50 -11.37
CA GLU A 30 27.43 -6.61 -11.13
C GLU A 30 27.82 -6.47 -9.64
N LYS A 31 26.83 -6.52 -8.74
CA LYS A 31 27.08 -6.47 -7.27
C LYS A 31 27.49 -7.83 -6.69
N GLY A 32 28.21 -8.64 -7.45
CA GLY A 32 28.85 -9.87 -7.03
C GLY A 32 28.11 -10.64 -5.94
N LYS A 33 27.90 -11.90 -6.13
CA LYS A 33 27.24 -12.93 -5.29
C LYS A 33 27.62 -12.99 -3.80
N VAL A 34 28.13 -11.91 -3.21
CA VAL A 34 28.58 -11.88 -1.83
C VAL A 34 27.37 -11.59 -0.94
N GLY A 35 26.76 -12.62 -0.38
CA GLY A 35 25.87 -12.52 0.78
C GLY A 35 24.37 -12.59 0.54
N ARG A 36 23.85 -12.60 -0.69
CA ARG A 36 22.39 -12.76 -0.92
C ARG A 36 21.98 -14.21 -0.84
N LYS A 37 21.11 -14.53 0.15
CA LYS A 37 20.56 -15.87 0.38
C LYS A 37 19.16 -16.03 -0.19
N SER A 38 18.46 -14.93 -0.47
CA SER A 38 17.08 -14.92 -0.96
C SER A 38 16.92 -13.99 -2.17
N VAL A 39 15.99 -14.33 -3.05
CA VAL A 39 15.54 -13.42 -4.12
C VAL A 39 14.95 -12.13 -3.57
N LEU A 40 14.41 -12.14 -2.36
CA LEU A 40 13.84 -10.96 -1.69
C LEU A 40 14.91 -10.05 -1.07
N ASP A 41 16.16 -10.50 -0.98
CA ASP A 41 17.23 -9.66 -0.44
C ASP A 41 17.45 -8.40 -1.27
N GLY A 42 17.78 -7.31 -0.56
CA GLY A 42 18.02 -6.00 -1.16
C GLY A 42 16.79 -5.08 -1.20
N ILE A 43 15.65 -5.50 -0.64
CA ILE A 43 14.53 -4.61 -0.33
C ILE A 43 14.81 -3.99 1.04
N PRO A 44 15.01 -2.64 1.11
CA PRO A 44 15.38 -2.00 2.37
C PRO A 44 14.32 -2.19 3.46
N SER A 45 14.75 -2.50 4.68
CA SER A 45 13.84 -2.71 5.82
C SER A 45 13.18 -1.42 6.34
N HIS A 46 13.80 -0.26 6.06
CA HIS A 46 13.33 1.04 6.50
C HIS A 46 12.27 1.69 5.59
N LEU A 47 11.85 1.01 4.52
CA LEU A 47 10.76 1.52 3.68
C LEU A 47 9.44 1.54 4.44
N PRO A 48 8.52 2.49 4.12
CA PRO A 48 7.14 2.45 4.59
C PRO A 48 6.50 1.08 4.35
N GLY A 49 5.67 0.62 5.29
CA GLY A 49 5.20 -0.76 5.33
C GLY A 49 4.48 -1.22 4.06
N LEU A 50 3.54 -0.43 3.56
CA LEU A 50 2.78 -0.77 2.34
C LEU A 50 3.69 -0.78 1.09
N LEU A 51 4.58 0.21 0.97
CA LEU A 51 5.54 0.26 -0.13
C LEU A 51 6.50 -0.94 -0.09
N ARG A 52 6.97 -1.32 1.10
CA ARG A 52 7.84 -2.49 1.27
C ARG A 52 7.11 -3.77 0.87
N SER A 53 5.89 -3.97 1.35
CA SER A 53 5.05 -5.12 1.00
C SER A 53 4.82 -5.21 -0.50
N GLN A 54 4.51 -4.10 -1.16
CA GLN A 54 4.30 -4.06 -2.63
C GLN A 54 5.57 -4.43 -3.40
N LYS A 55 6.74 -3.99 -2.93
CA LYS A 55 8.04 -4.39 -3.54
C LYS A 55 8.36 -5.86 -3.33
N LEU A 56 8.06 -6.41 -2.15
CA LEU A 56 8.23 -7.84 -1.84
C LEU A 56 7.35 -8.69 -2.77
N GLN A 57 6.07 -8.37 -2.86
CA GLN A 57 5.10 -9.09 -3.71
C GLN A 57 5.45 -8.98 -5.20
N LYS A 58 5.80 -7.79 -5.70
CA LYS A 58 6.23 -7.62 -7.09
C LYS A 58 7.48 -8.46 -7.38
N LYS A 59 8.41 -8.55 -6.45
CA LYS A 59 9.62 -9.33 -6.62
C LYS A 59 9.36 -10.84 -6.58
N ALA A 60 8.48 -11.31 -5.70
CA ALA A 60 8.02 -12.69 -5.66
C ALA A 60 7.30 -13.08 -6.95
N ALA A 61 6.40 -12.22 -7.44
CA ALA A 61 5.67 -12.40 -8.70
C ALA A 61 6.61 -12.57 -9.90
N ASN A 62 7.69 -11.78 -9.99
CA ASN A 62 8.71 -11.91 -11.04
C ASN A 62 9.45 -13.26 -11.01
N HIS A 63 9.32 -14.03 -9.93
CA HIS A 63 9.89 -15.37 -9.79
C HIS A 63 8.83 -16.47 -9.82
N GLY A 64 7.62 -16.17 -10.30
CA GLY A 64 6.54 -17.12 -10.48
C GLY A 64 5.67 -17.34 -9.23
N PHE A 65 5.86 -16.58 -8.16
CA PHE A 65 5.04 -16.63 -6.96
C PHE A 65 4.03 -15.47 -6.97
N ASP A 66 2.92 -15.68 -7.68
CA ASP A 66 1.80 -14.72 -7.76
C ASP A 66 0.47 -15.46 -7.91
N TRP A 67 -0.62 -14.75 -7.66
CA TRP A 67 -1.97 -15.22 -7.89
C TRP A 67 -2.32 -15.14 -9.38
N ASP A 68 -3.02 -16.15 -9.90
CA ASP A 68 -3.46 -16.18 -11.30
C ASP A 68 -4.63 -15.22 -11.57
N LYS A 69 -5.48 -14.99 -10.57
CA LYS A 69 -6.72 -14.20 -10.68
C LYS A 69 -6.93 -13.31 -9.46
N ILE A 70 -7.45 -12.12 -9.71
CA ILE A 70 -7.80 -11.18 -8.64
C ILE A 70 -8.91 -11.73 -7.73
N SER A 71 -9.83 -12.57 -8.24
CA SER A 71 -10.87 -13.21 -7.42
C SER A 71 -10.25 -14.02 -6.27
N SER A 72 -9.19 -14.78 -6.54
CA SER A 72 -8.52 -15.56 -5.49
C SER A 72 -7.85 -14.69 -4.43
N VAL A 73 -7.47 -13.45 -4.78
CA VAL A 73 -6.96 -12.49 -3.80
C VAL A 73 -8.09 -11.95 -2.92
N PHE A 74 -9.29 -11.76 -3.48
CA PHE A 74 -10.47 -11.39 -2.69
C PHE A 74 -10.94 -12.54 -1.78
N ASP A 75 -10.92 -13.78 -2.26
CA ASP A 75 -11.23 -14.95 -1.44
C ASP A 75 -10.27 -15.01 -0.22
N LYS A 76 -8.98 -14.76 -0.45
CA LYS A 76 -7.99 -14.69 0.65
C LYS A 76 -8.24 -13.52 1.60
N LEU A 77 -8.68 -12.36 1.09
CA LEU A 77 -9.05 -11.23 1.95
C LEU A 77 -10.21 -11.61 2.90
N ASP A 78 -11.22 -12.29 2.39
CA ASP A 78 -12.37 -12.73 3.18
C ASP A 78 -11.95 -13.74 4.25
N GLU A 79 -11.00 -14.62 3.94
CA GLU A 79 -10.38 -15.56 4.89
C GLU A 79 -9.67 -14.80 6.03
N GLU A 80 -8.75 -13.88 5.71
CA GLU A 80 -8.01 -13.08 6.72
C GLU A 80 -8.95 -12.24 7.60
N ILE A 81 -10.02 -11.69 7.01
CA ILE A 81 -11.04 -10.97 7.78
C ILE A 81 -11.77 -11.90 8.75
N ALA A 82 -12.03 -13.14 8.37
CA ALA A 82 -12.68 -14.12 9.26
C ALA A 82 -11.74 -14.51 10.42
N GLU A 83 -10.47 -14.78 10.13
CA GLU A 83 -9.45 -15.11 11.13
C GLU A 83 -9.22 -13.94 12.09
N PHE A 84 -9.15 -12.71 11.60
CA PHE A 84 -9.10 -11.52 12.46
C PHE A 84 -10.30 -11.40 13.39
N LYS A 85 -11.52 -11.67 12.92
CA LYS A 85 -12.74 -11.66 13.76
C LYS A 85 -12.67 -12.71 14.86
N GLU A 86 -12.16 -13.89 14.56
CA GLU A 86 -11.97 -14.97 15.56
C GLU A 86 -10.92 -14.57 16.61
N ALA A 87 -9.80 -13.96 16.17
CA ALA A 87 -8.78 -13.43 17.05
C ALA A 87 -9.34 -12.36 18.01
N VAL A 88 -10.18 -11.45 17.51
CA VAL A 88 -10.86 -10.43 18.33
C VAL A 88 -11.77 -11.08 19.36
N LEU A 89 -12.56 -12.09 18.99
CA LEU A 89 -13.45 -12.82 19.90
C LEU A 89 -12.67 -13.59 20.98
N SER A 90 -11.53 -14.16 20.61
CA SER A 90 -10.65 -14.90 21.54
C SER A 90 -9.81 -13.99 22.44
N ARG A 91 -9.78 -12.68 22.20
CA ARG A 91 -8.99 -11.66 22.92
C ARG A 91 -7.49 -11.94 22.98
N LYS A 92 -6.94 -12.57 21.97
CA LYS A 92 -5.51 -12.82 21.87
C LYS A 92 -4.84 -11.69 21.07
N GLU A 93 -4.13 -10.82 21.77
CA GLU A 93 -3.54 -9.62 21.17
C GLU A 93 -2.50 -9.95 20.08
N GLU A 94 -1.72 -11.01 20.26
CA GLU A 94 -0.71 -11.44 19.28
C GLU A 94 -1.39 -11.92 18.00
N ASP A 95 -2.42 -12.76 18.08
CA ASP A 95 -3.18 -13.26 16.94
C ASP A 95 -3.87 -12.08 16.21
N MET A 96 -4.46 -11.11 16.93
CA MET A 96 -5.08 -9.93 16.33
C MET A 96 -4.06 -9.08 15.53
N ALA A 97 -2.83 -8.95 16.02
CA ALA A 97 -1.81 -8.19 15.34
C ALA A 97 -1.30 -8.91 14.07
N GLU A 98 -1.19 -10.24 14.12
CA GLU A 98 -0.82 -11.09 12.99
C GLU A 98 -1.86 -10.98 11.87
N GLU A 99 -3.12 -11.27 12.17
CA GLU A 99 -4.22 -11.25 11.18
C GLU A 99 -4.44 -9.85 10.57
N LEU A 100 -4.31 -8.79 11.37
CA LEU A 100 -4.35 -7.43 10.83
C LEU A 100 -3.20 -7.18 9.85
N GLY A 101 -2.02 -7.72 10.13
CA GLY A 101 -0.86 -7.66 9.22
C GLY A 101 -1.14 -8.37 7.90
N ASP A 102 -1.78 -9.54 7.95
CA ASP A 102 -2.12 -10.34 6.77
C ASP A 102 -3.22 -9.67 5.93
N ILE A 103 -4.25 -9.10 6.56
CA ILE A 103 -5.24 -8.25 5.86
C ILE A 103 -4.53 -7.11 5.09
N LEU A 104 -3.63 -6.36 5.73
CA LEU A 104 -2.90 -5.27 5.10
C LEU A 104 -2.04 -5.77 3.93
N PHE A 105 -1.41 -6.93 4.08
CA PHE A 105 -0.59 -7.53 3.03
C PHE A 105 -1.43 -7.95 1.82
N VAL A 106 -2.62 -8.53 2.03
CA VAL A 106 -3.56 -8.89 0.96
C VAL A 106 -4.12 -7.65 0.27
N LEU A 107 -4.43 -6.57 1.01
CA LEU A 107 -4.86 -5.29 0.41
C LEU A 107 -3.78 -4.70 -0.50
N VAL A 108 -2.51 -4.80 -0.13
CA VAL A 108 -1.38 -4.41 -1.00
C VAL A 108 -1.33 -5.27 -2.26
N ASN A 109 -1.67 -6.56 -2.18
CA ASN A 109 -1.74 -7.44 -3.35
C ASN A 109 -2.86 -7.01 -4.31
N ILE A 110 -4.04 -6.66 -3.79
CA ILE A 110 -5.14 -6.09 -4.59
C ILE A 110 -4.68 -4.80 -5.29
N ALA A 111 -3.98 -3.92 -4.58
CA ALA A 111 -3.42 -2.70 -5.17
C ALA A 111 -2.45 -3.01 -6.30
N LYS A 112 -1.55 -4.00 -6.11
CA LYS A 112 -0.60 -4.47 -7.14
C LYS A 112 -1.32 -4.98 -8.39
N PHE A 113 -2.36 -5.80 -8.25
CA PHE A 113 -3.15 -6.30 -9.37
C PHE A 113 -3.78 -5.17 -10.20
N ASN A 114 -4.25 -4.13 -9.53
CA ASN A 114 -4.88 -2.98 -10.16
C ASN A 114 -3.89 -1.88 -10.57
N LYS A 115 -2.57 -2.11 -10.45
CA LYS A 115 -1.51 -1.15 -10.75
C LYS A 115 -1.62 0.14 -9.93
N ILE A 116 -2.12 0.04 -8.71
CA ILE A 116 -2.25 1.15 -7.75
C ILE A 116 -1.02 1.14 -6.84
N ASP A 117 -0.46 2.31 -6.57
CA ASP A 117 0.52 2.49 -5.50
C ASP A 117 -0.24 2.56 -4.16
N ALA A 118 -0.09 1.52 -3.34
CA ALA A 118 -0.81 1.38 -2.07
C ALA A 118 -0.43 2.47 -1.06
N GLU A 119 0.86 2.85 -1.01
CA GLU A 119 1.35 3.89 -0.11
C GLU A 119 0.81 5.27 -0.52
N GLU A 120 0.78 5.56 -1.81
CA GLU A 120 0.22 6.79 -2.34
C GLU A 120 -1.29 6.88 -2.13
N ALA A 121 -2.01 5.77 -2.36
CA ALA A 121 -3.45 5.71 -2.13
C ALA A 121 -3.82 6.01 -0.67
N LEU A 122 -3.07 5.47 0.29
CA LEU A 122 -3.26 5.76 1.71
C LEU A 122 -2.89 7.20 2.05
N ARG A 123 -1.78 7.71 1.52
CA ARG A 123 -1.37 9.12 1.69
C ARG A 123 -2.45 10.10 1.22
N ASN A 124 -3.03 9.85 0.05
CA ASN A 124 -4.12 10.66 -0.49
C ASN A 124 -5.37 10.61 0.40
N THR A 125 -5.65 9.45 1.01
CA THR A 125 -6.74 9.31 1.98
C THR A 125 -6.46 10.09 3.26
N ASN A 126 -5.23 10.03 3.78
CA ASN A 126 -4.81 10.82 4.94
C ASN A 126 -4.96 12.34 4.68
N ASN A 127 -4.53 12.82 3.51
CA ASN A 127 -4.68 14.23 3.14
C ASN A 127 -6.16 14.65 3.06
N LYS A 128 -7.02 13.80 2.49
CA LYS A 128 -8.47 14.04 2.48
C LYS A 128 -9.05 14.11 3.90
N PHE A 129 -8.60 13.22 4.78
CA PHE A 129 -9.02 13.22 6.18
C PHE A 129 -8.62 14.52 6.87
N ILE A 130 -7.35 14.93 6.74
CA ILE A 130 -6.82 16.17 7.33
C ILE A 130 -7.63 17.38 6.87
N THR A 131 -7.84 17.52 5.57
CA THR A 131 -8.60 18.64 5.00
C THR A 131 -10.02 18.71 5.54
N ARG A 132 -10.70 17.57 5.64
CA ARG A 132 -12.07 17.51 6.16
C ARG A 132 -12.14 17.78 7.65
N PHE A 133 -11.17 17.29 8.40
CA PHE A 133 -11.10 17.52 9.83
C PHE A 133 -10.82 19.00 10.16
N GLN A 134 -9.94 19.65 9.39
CA GLN A 134 -9.75 21.10 9.49
C GLN A 134 -11.02 21.91 9.23
N HIS A 135 -11.87 21.46 8.31
CA HIS A 135 -13.18 22.09 8.11
C HIS A 135 -14.06 21.97 9.35
N ILE A 136 -14.10 20.81 10.00
CA ILE A 136 -14.81 20.63 11.28
C ILE A 136 -14.28 21.61 12.35
N GLU A 137 -12.98 21.72 12.49
CA GLU A 137 -12.35 22.62 13.48
C GLU A 137 -12.78 24.08 13.24
N VAL A 138 -12.83 24.51 11.99
CA VAL A 138 -13.27 25.86 11.61
C VAL A 138 -14.75 26.06 11.97
N GLU A 139 -15.64 25.11 11.64
CA GLU A 139 -17.08 25.25 11.91
C GLU A 139 -17.39 25.25 13.42
N VAL A 140 -16.72 24.41 14.19
CA VAL A 140 -16.82 24.36 15.65
C VAL A 140 -16.35 25.67 16.27
N THR A 141 -15.21 26.20 15.82
CA THR A 141 -14.64 27.46 16.32
C THR A 141 -15.55 28.65 16.02
N LYS A 142 -16.15 28.72 14.83
CA LYS A 142 -17.13 29.76 14.45
C LYS A 142 -18.32 29.85 15.41
N ARG A 143 -18.66 28.73 16.05
CA ARG A 143 -19.77 28.66 17.03
C ARG A 143 -19.32 28.87 18.47
N GLY A 144 -18.05 29.21 18.70
CA GLY A 144 -17.49 29.44 20.02
C GLY A 144 -17.41 28.18 20.89
N LYS A 145 -17.43 27.00 20.26
CA LYS A 145 -17.33 25.69 20.93
C LYS A 145 -15.94 25.10 20.79
N THR A 146 -15.67 24.04 21.54
CA THR A 146 -14.53 23.14 21.33
C THR A 146 -14.99 21.82 20.71
N LEU A 147 -14.08 21.07 20.09
CA LEU A 147 -14.37 19.74 19.54
C LEU A 147 -14.97 18.78 20.60
N LYS A 148 -14.46 18.87 21.85
CA LYS A 148 -14.92 18.01 22.96
C LYS A 148 -16.35 18.33 23.42
N GLU A 149 -16.76 19.56 23.27
CA GLU A 149 -18.10 20.05 23.67
C GLU A 149 -19.14 19.88 22.57
N THR A 150 -18.69 19.53 21.35
CA THR A 150 -19.57 19.38 20.19
C THR A 150 -20.05 17.93 20.08
N PRO A 151 -21.35 17.67 20.03
CA PRO A 151 -21.89 16.31 19.86
C PRO A 151 -21.39 15.67 18.57
N LEU A 152 -21.24 14.33 18.60
CA LEU A 152 -20.73 13.58 17.45
C LEU A 152 -21.59 13.79 16.19
N GLU A 153 -22.89 13.85 16.34
CA GLU A 153 -23.86 14.08 15.26
C GLU A 153 -23.61 15.42 14.55
N GLU A 154 -23.26 16.47 15.31
CA GLU A 154 -22.93 17.79 14.77
C GLU A 154 -21.57 17.76 14.04
N LEU A 155 -20.56 17.06 14.60
CA LEU A 155 -19.26 16.86 13.95
C LEU A 155 -19.42 16.06 12.65
N GLU A 156 -20.29 15.06 12.63
CA GLU A 156 -20.56 14.24 11.46
C GLU A 156 -21.27 15.04 10.36
N GLN A 157 -22.16 15.98 10.71
CA GLN A 157 -22.75 16.90 9.74
C GLN A 157 -21.67 17.73 9.06
N TYR A 158 -20.75 18.35 9.81
CA TYR A 158 -19.63 19.13 9.23
C TYR A 158 -18.72 18.27 8.36
N TRP A 159 -18.53 17.00 8.74
CA TRP A 159 -17.79 16.04 7.92
C TRP A 159 -18.46 15.78 6.57
N GLN A 160 -19.81 15.65 6.54
CA GLN A 160 -20.55 15.48 5.30
C GLN A 160 -20.52 16.76 4.44
N ASP A 161 -20.64 17.92 5.06
CA ASP A 161 -20.54 19.22 4.38
C ASP A 161 -19.16 19.37 3.70
N ALA A 162 -18.09 18.96 4.37
CA ALA A 162 -16.74 18.92 3.81
C ALA A 162 -16.59 17.97 2.61
N LYS A 163 -17.40 16.91 2.52
CA LYS A 163 -17.40 16.00 1.34
C LYS A 163 -18.09 16.64 0.13
N GLY A 164 -19.16 17.45 0.37
CA GLY A 164 -19.90 18.16 -0.68
C GLY A 164 -19.09 19.30 -1.29
N ASN A 165 -18.25 19.96 -0.52
CA ASN A 165 -17.33 20.99 -0.95
C ASN A 165 -16.12 20.37 -1.65
N LYS A 166 -16.29 19.80 -2.85
CA LYS A 166 -15.17 19.52 -3.74
C LYS A 166 -14.56 20.87 -4.12
N SER A 167 -13.36 21.19 -3.59
CA SER A 167 -12.55 22.28 -4.15
C SER A 167 -12.44 22.06 -5.66
N PRO A 168 -12.69 23.08 -6.49
CA PRO A 168 -12.44 22.96 -7.91
C PRO A 168 -10.96 22.62 -8.12
N SER A 169 -10.74 21.66 -8.99
CA SER A 169 -9.43 21.13 -9.42
C SER A 169 -8.57 22.21 -10.04
#